data_21a308760ab84aadc0078c86093a3974
#
_entry.id   21a308760ab84aadc0078c86093a3974
#
_cell.length_a   1.000
_cell.length_b   1.000
_cell.length_c   1.000
_cell.angle_alpha   90.00
_cell.angle_beta   90.00
_cell.angle_gamma   90.00
#
_symmetry.space_group_name_H-M   'P 1'
#
loop_
_entity.id
_entity.type
_entity.pdbx_description
1 polymer ?
#
loop_
_entity_poly.entity_id
_entity_poly.type
_entity_poly.pdbx_seq_one_letter_code
_entity_poly.pdbx_strand_id
1 'polypeptide(L)'
;MTPFLYRIAQAFYKKYGNEISRLAFVFPNRRSGIFFQKYLAEVSGKPIFSPKVTTINDLMAELSPYTLIDRISLLVTLYKKYIELRKSDETFDNFVFWGDMLLGDFDDVDKYMVDARQLFTNIHDLKEIDEFYLTEEQIEIVKRFWGHLFFPSTESDNKQQFIQLWQILFDLYTGLRDELSSRNKAYEGMIFRDVAEQSKRKEALDLPYTQVVFIGFNAITEAEKIFMEYLRDIGIGDFYWDYYAPTLQDSYNKAAFFLNDNKRRFPSKIKIDERIEQTPQIELISIPSAVGQAKQATDILQSLIDNNHLSPEKAINTAIVLPDEELLLPMLYSIPPEISTVNITMGYTLQHTTVAALMESIYQMQRHVRFSKGEPRFYHLDVKQLLGHRFIASRIGEKAYQITNFINENNRTFISQKELGNHRLIKLLFLIPRTTDEAAAYLIELLEYLQQGGNRSDSSEAGDEETPMGFSAIELEFMYHYYITCL
;
A
#
# COMPACT_ATOMS: atom_id res chain seq x y z
N MET A 1 22.34 -22.61 -8.34
CA MET A 1 22.98 -21.42 -7.69
C MET A 1 22.55 -21.36 -6.25
N THR A 2 23.48 -21.17 -5.30
CA THR A 2 23.12 -21.07 -3.88
C THR A 2 22.62 -19.68 -3.58
N PRO A 3 21.38 -19.49 -3.07
CA PRO A 3 20.81 -18.16 -2.81
C PRO A 3 21.65 -17.35 -1.82
N PHE A 4 21.65 -16.02 -1.98
CA PHE A 4 22.38 -15.11 -1.10
C PHE A 4 21.99 -15.30 0.38
N LEU A 5 20.70 -15.36 0.70
CA LEU A 5 20.21 -15.55 2.06
C LEU A 5 20.62 -16.90 2.65
N TYR A 6 20.72 -17.96 1.83
CA TYR A 6 21.23 -19.26 2.29
C TYR A 6 22.69 -19.18 2.69
N ARG A 7 23.52 -18.50 1.89
CA ARG A 7 24.96 -18.31 2.21
C ARG A 7 25.15 -17.51 3.49
N ILE A 8 24.32 -16.48 3.72
CA ILE A 8 24.30 -15.73 4.99
C ILE A 8 23.93 -16.66 6.15
N ALA A 9 22.83 -17.40 6.04
CA ALA A 9 22.37 -18.32 7.08
C ALA A 9 23.47 -19.36 7.42
N GLN A 10 24.12 -19.93 6.42
CA GLN A 10 25.21 -20.89 6.57
C GLN A 10 26.42 -20.27 7.28
N ALA A 11 26.85 -19.07 6.89
CA ALA A 11 27.99 -18.39 7.49
C ALA A 11 27.74 -18.04 8.95
N PHE A 12 26.55 -17.54 9.27
CA PHE A 12 26.19 -17.18 10.64
C PHE A 12 25.98 -18.42 11.52
N TYR A 13 25.31 -19.46 11.03
CA TYR A 13 25.13 -20.67 11.80
C TYR A 13 26.46 -21.39 12.05
N LYS A 14 27.36 -21.42 11.07
CA LYS A 14 28.72 -21.95 11.24
C LYS A 14 29.51 -21.21 12.32
N LYS A 15 29.34 -19.89 12.43
CA LYS A 15 30.09 -19.07 13.40
C LYS A 15 29.47 -19.08 14.79
N TYR A 16 28.14 -18.99 14.90
CA TYR A 16 27.44 -18.78 16.17
C TYR A 16 26.72 -20.02 16.70
N GLY A 17 26.42 -21.02 15.86
CA GLY A 17 25.66 -22.19 16.26
C GLY A 17 24.38 -21.82 17.00
N ASN A 18 24.19 -22.33 18.21
CA ASN A 18 23.01 -22.04 19.02
C ASN A 18 22.96 -20.59 19.56
N GLU A 19 24.11 -19.91 19.66
CA GLU A 19 24.17 -18.51 20.12
C GLU A 19 23.57 -17.53 19.09
N ILE A 20 23.18 -18.02 17.91
CA ILE A 20 22.50 -17.22 16.89
C ILE A 20 21.20 -16.59 17.40
N SER A 21 20.58 -17.19 18.41
CA SER A 21 19.38 -16.67 19.09
C SER A 21 19.57 -15.31 19.77
N ARG A 22 20.83 -14.90 20.01
CA ARG A 22 21.17 -13.59 20.58
C ARG A 22 21.35 -12.48 19.55
N LEU A 23 21.17 -12.82 18.28
CA LEU A 23 21.33 -11.89 17.15
C LEU A 23 19.97 -11.38 16.67
N ALA A 24 19.97 -10.16 16.13
CA ALA A 24 18.85 -9.66 15.35
C ALA A 24 19.22 -9.57 13.86
N PHE A 25 18.40 -10.11 12.99
CA PHE A 25 18.53 -10.04 11.54
C PHE A 25 17.47 -9.11 10.99
N VAL A 26 17.91 -8.05 10.33
CA VAL A 26 17.09 -6.95 9.85
C VAL A 26 17.05 -6.95 8.33
N PHE A 27 15.85 -6.89 7.78
CA PHE A 27 15.59 -6.95 6.34
C PHE A 27 14.80 -5.74 5.87
N PRO A 28 14.87 -5.38 4.56
CA PRO A 28 14.04 -4.32 4.00
C PRO A 28 12.56 -4.69 3.91
N ASN A 29 12.23 -6.00 3.93
CA ASN A 29 10.86 -6.49 3.85
C ASN A 29 10.70 -7.84 4.59
N ARG A 30 9.46 -8.17 4.97
CA ARG A 30 9.13 -9.40 5.73
C ARG A 30 9.43 -10.68 4.98
N ARG A 31 9.27 -10.68 3.65
CA ARG A 31 9.49 -11.88 2.82
C ARG A 31 10.94 -12.36 2.90
N SER A 32 11.89 -11.45 2.78
CA SER A 32 13.32 -11.80 2.92
C SER A 32 13.62 -12.45 4.25
N GLY A 33 12.98 -11.98 5.32
CA GLY A 33 13.07 -12.58 6.66
C GLY A 33 12.52 -14.00 6.71
N ILE A 34 11.37 -14.27 6.08
CA ILE A 34 10.76 -15.61 6.01
C ILE A 34 11.68 -16.59 5.26
N PHE A 35 12.23 -16.18 4.11
CA PHE A 35 13.18 -17.02 3.37
C PHE A 35 14.47 -17.25 4.15
N PHE A 36 14.95 -16.24 4.85
CA PHE A 36 16.12 -16.41 5.72
C PHE A 36 15.86 -17.45 6.84
N GLN A 37 14.71 -17.39 7.51
CA GLN A 37 14.31 -18.36 8.52
C GLN A 37 14.23 -19.78 7.95
N LYS A 38 13.64 -19.94 6.75
CA LYS A 38 13.60 -21.20 6.03
C LYS A 38 15.01 -21.75 5.80
N TYR A 39 15.91 -20.95 5.25
CA TYR A 39 17.28 -21.37 4.98
C TYR A 39 18.07 -21.64 6.26
N LEU A 40 17.84 -20.88 7.32
CA LEU A 40 18.47 -21.15 8.61
C LEU A 40 18.02 -22.49 9.20
N ALA A 41 16.74 -22.85 9.08
CA ALA A 41 16.23 -24.14 9.48
C ALA A 41 16.84 -25.29 8.64
N GLU A 42 16.98 -25.12 7.33
CA GLU A 42 17.64 -26.10 6.45
C GLU A 42 19.11 -26.28 6.83
N VAL A 43 19.85 -25.21 7.09
CA VAL A 43 21.27 -25.25 7.45
C VAL A 43 21.49 -25.85 8.84
N SER A 44 20.60 -25.57 9.79
CA SER A 44 20.75 -26.10 11.16
C SER A 44 20.49 -27.60 11.25
N GLY A 45 19.58 -28.13 10.41
CA GLY A 45 19.16 -29.54 10.40
C GLY A 45 18.57 -30.05 11.71
N LYS A 46 18.39 -29.19 12.71
CA LYS A 46 17.84 -29.49 14.03
C LYS A 46 17.10 -28.29 14.61
N PRO A 47 16.19 -28.48 15.56
CA PRO A 47 15.54 -27.37 16.24
C PRO A 47 16.57 -26.46 16.93
N ILE A 48 16.40 -25.14 16.74
CA ILE A 48 17.19 -24.10 17.39
C ILE A 48 16.25 -23.00 17.93
N PHE A 49 16.70 -22.26 18.92
CA PHE A 49 16.03 -21.02 19.28
C PHE A 49 16.23 -20.00 18.17
N SER A 50 15.11 -19.50 17.64
CA SER A 50 15.14 -18.54 16.52
C SER A 50 15.80 -17.23 16.95
N PRO A 51 16.68 -16.64 16.14
CA PRO A 51 17.06 -15.25 16.31
C PRO A 51 15.86 -14.33 16.10
N LYS A 52 15.97 -13.07 16.51
CA LYS A 52 15.04 -12.03 16.08
C LYS A 52 15.19 -11.83 14.57
N VAL A 53 14.11 -11.99 13.84
CA VAL A 53 14.03 -11.68 12.39
C VAL A 53 12.97 -10.61 12.22
N THR A 54 13.34 -9.44 11.71
CA THR A 54 12.47 -8.26 11.67
C THR A 54 12.76 -7.41 10.42
N THR A 55 11.88 -6.45 10.14
CA THR A 55 12.14 -5.40 9.15
C THR A 55 12.76 -4.18 9.80
N ILE A 56 13.34 -3.29 8.99
CA ILE A 56 13.87 -2.02 9.50
C ILE A 56 12.75 -1.16 10.11
N ASN A 57 11.58 -1.12 9.48
CA ASN A 57 10.44 -0.36 9.97
C ASN A 57 9.96 -0.88 11.34
N ASP A 58 9.81 -2.21 11.48
CA ASP A 58 9.42 -2.82 12.74
C ASP A 58 10.49 -2.55 13.84
N LEU A 59 11.79 -2.63 13.50
CA LEU A 59 12.87 -2.35 14.43
C LEU A 59 12.88 -0.87 14.89
N MET A 60 12.73 0.07 13.95
CA MET A 60 12.65 1.49 14.29
C MET A 60 11.45 1.79 15.18
N ALA A 61 10.29 1.16 14.90
CA ALA A 61 9.09 1.31 15.71
C ALA A 61 9.26 0.74 17.13
N GLU A 62 10.00 -0.37 17.29
CA GLU A 62 10.31 -0.96 18.62
C GLU A 62 11.23 -0.04 19.46
N LEU A 63 12.09 0.75 18.80
CA LEU A 63 13.06 1.64 19.46
C LEU A 63 12.50 3.02 19.81
N SER A 64 11.40 3.41 19.20
CA SER A 64 10.75 4.70 19.45
C SER A 64 9.71 4.59 20.55
N PRO A 65 9.51 5.64 21.38
CA PRO A 65 8.43 5.67 22.39
C PRO A 65 7.05 5.84 21.75
N TYR A 66 6.97 6.16 20.46
CA TYR A 66 5.74 6.43 19.75
C TYR A 66 5.12 5.17 19.17
N THR A 67 3.79 5.17 19.08
CA THR A 67 3.03 4.15 18.32
C THR A 67 2.57 4.72 16.99
N LEU A 68 2.63 3.89 15.93
CA LEU A 68 2.15 4.29 14.61
C LEU A 68 0.65 4.62 14.65
N ILE A 69 0.30 5.73 14.01
CA ILE A 69 -1.08 6.13 13.77
C ILE A 69 -1.53 5.58 12.41
N ASP A 70 -2.79 5.20 12.29
CA ASP A 70 -3.37 4.81 11.00
C ASP A 70 -3.49 6.00 10.04
N ARG A 71 -3.51 5.71 8.73
CA ARG A 71 -3.48 6.73 7.67
C ARG A 71 -4.67 7.67 7.71
N ILE A 72 -5.87 7.17 8.00
CA ILE A 72 -7.10 7.97 8.02
C ILE A 72 -7.09 8.94 9.21
N SER A 73 -6.78 8.44 10.40
CA SER A 73 -6.63 9.27 11.61
C SER A 73 -5.55 10.33 11.46
N LEU A 74 -4.44 9.98 10.79
CA LEU A 74 -3.37 10.93 10.49
C LEU A 74 -3.85 12.04 9.56
N LEU A 75 -4.55 11.71 8.48
CA LEU A 75 -5.08 12.66 7.51
C LEU A 75 -6.14 13.59 8.14
N VAL A 76 -7.03 13.04 8.98
CA VAL A 76 -8.01 13.83 9.75
C VAL A 76 -7.30 14.78 10.74
N THR A 77 -6.23 14.33 11.38
CA THR A 77 -5.44 15.18 12.30
C THR A 77 -4.78 16.32 11.54
N LEU A 78 -4.19 16.05 10.38
CA LEU A 78 -3.61 17.06 9.51
C LEU A 78 -4.67 18.08 9.05
N TYR A 79 -5.85 17.60 8.62
CA TYR A 79 -6.95 18.46 8.19
C TYR A 79 -7.41 19.42 9.32
N LYS A 80 -7.57 18.91 10.54
CA LYS A 80 -7.94 19.76 11.69
C LYS A 80 -6.91 20.87 11.92
N LYS A 81 -5.62 20.56 11.86
CA LYS A 81 -4.54 21.56 11.98
C LYS A 81 -4.53 22.55 10.81
N TYR A 82 -4.78 22.08 9.60
CA TYR A 82 -4.90 22.93 8.42
C TYR A 82 -6.04 23.96 8.56
N ILE A 83 -7.24 23.52 8.94
CA ILE A 83 -8.39 24.43 9.16
C ILE A 83 -8.12 25.43 10.28
N GLU A 84 -7.48 24.96 11.38
CA GLU A 84 -7.09 25.83 12.50
C GLU A 84 -6.14 26.96 12.05
N LEU A 85 -5.12 26.63 11.27
CA LEU A 85 -4.11 27.59 10.78
C LEU A 85 -4.66 28.55 9.72
N ARG A 86 -5.40 28.02 8.75
CA ARG A 86 -5.94 28.83 7.65
C ARG A 86 -7.23 29.55 7.95
N LYS A 87 -7.98 29.13 8.97
CA LYS A 87 -9.36 29.57 9.22
C LYS A 87 -10.24 29.47 7.97
N SER A 88 -10.07 28.37 7.23
CA SER A 88 -10.71 28.11 5.95
C SER A 88 -11.99 27.31 6.14
N ASP A 89 -12.97 27.52 5.26
CA ASP A 89 -14.19 26.71 5.18
C ASP A 89 -14.04 25.54 4.18
N GLU A 90 -12.81 25.19 3.79
CA GLU A 90 -12.52 24.09 2.87
C GLU A 90 -13.00 22.75 3.46
N THR A 91 -13.71 21.99 2.65
CA THR A 91 -14.23 20.68 3.09
C THR A 91 -13.14 19.62 3.13
N PHE A 92 -13.35 18.58 3.93
CA PHE A 92 -12.42 17.45 4.01
C PHE A 92 -12.24 16.76 2.65
N ASP A 93 -13.30 16.65 1.85
CA ASP A 93 -13.24 16.04 0.51
C ASP A 93 -12.29 16.76 -0.44
N ASN A 94 -12.24 18.09 -0.37
CA ASN A 94 -11.28 18.87 -1.18
C ASN A 94 -9.86 18.75 -0.64
N PHE A 95 -9.71 18.61 0.68
CA PHE A 95 -8.43 18.51 1.35
C PHE A 95 -7.75 17.14 1.18
N VAL A 96 -8.51 16.03 1.18
CA VAL A 96 -8.00 14.64 1.23
C VAL A 96 -6.86 14.41 0.25
N PHE A 97 -7.03 14.81 -1.00
CA PHE A 97 -6.08 14.50 -2.06
C PHE A 97 -4.71 15.16 -1.85
N TRP A 98 -4.70 16.46 -1.58
CA TRP A 98 -3.44 17.16 -1.37
C TRP A 98 -2.89 16.98 0.05
N GLY A 99 -3.77 16.76 1.02
CA GLY A 99 -3.37 16.41 2.39
C GLY A 99 -2.62 15.08 2.44
N ASP A 100 -3.05 14.10 1.67
CA ASP A 100 -2.35 12.81 1.53
C ASP A 100 -0.96 12.96 0.91
N MET A 101 -0.81 13.84 -0.08
CA MET A 101 0.50 14.17 -0.66
C MET A 101 1.43 14.86 0.35
N LEU A 102 0.91 15.84 1.12
CA LEU A 102 1.69 16.49 2.17
C LEU A 102 2.19 15.52 3.24
N LEU A 103 1.37 14.52 3.60
CA LEU A 103 1.81 13.49 4.54
C LEU A 103 2.99 12.68 3.98
N GLY A 104 2.99 12.41 2.67
CA GLY A 104 4.13 11.78 2.00
C GLY A 104 5.38 12.68 2.06
N ASP A 105 5.23 13.97 1.74
CA ASP A 105 6.33 14.93 1.79
C ASP A 105 6.90 15.11 3.21
N PHE A 106 6.03 15.16 4.22
CA PHE A 106 6.47 15.26 5.61
C PHE A 106 7.20 13.99 6.08
N ASP A 107 6.73 12.83 5.64
CA ASP A 107 7.40 11.55 5.88
C ASP A 107 8.81 11.52 5.29
N ASP A 108 8.96 12.01 4.06
CA ASP A 108 10.26 12.13 3.38
C ASP A 108 11.16 13.16 4.06
N VAL A 109 10.65 14.33 4.44
CA VAL A 109 11.40 15.33 5.19
C VAL A 109 12.02 14.73 6.45
N ASP A 110 11.26 13.88 7.15
CA ASP A 110 11.73 13.22 8.36
C ASP A 110 12.70 12.07 8.07
N LYS A 111 12.42 11.19 7.12
CA LYS A 111 13.28 10.07 6.74
C LYS A 111 14.63 10.52 6.18
N TYR A 112 14.65 11.62 5.43
CA TYR A 112 15.87 12.20 4.89
C TYR A 112 16.55 13.22 5.82
N MET A 113 16.02 13.40 7.04
CA MET A 113 16.59 14.28 8.07
C MET A 113 16.76 15.73 7.59
N VAL A 114 15.87 16.19 6.71
CA VAL A 114 15.92 17.54 6.14
C VAL A 114 15.56 18.56 7.23
N ASP A 115 16.21 19.71 7.21
CA ASP A 115 15.80 20.87 8.01
C ASP A 115 14.51 21.47 7.42
N ALA A 116 13.38 21.14 8.03
CA ALA A 116 12.08 21.56 7.55
C ALA A 116 11.92 23.10 7.55
N ARG A 117 12.49 23.78 8.54
CA ARG A 117 12.45 25.25 8.57
C ARG A 117 13.18 25.85 7.38
N GLN A 118 14.39 25.40 7.13
CA GLN A 118 15.20 25.90 6.01
C GLN A 118 14.55 25.52 4.66
N LEU A 119 14.03 24.29 4.53
CA LEU A 119 13.36 23.85 3.31
C LEU A 119 12.16 24.73 2.98
N PHE A 120 11.23 24.89 3.92
CA PHE A 120 10.00 25.64 3.67
C PHE A 120 10.23 27.15 3.54
N THR A 121 11.24 27.71 4.23
CA THR A 121 11.64 29.11 4.05
C THR A 121 12.30 29.31 2.69
N ASN A 122 13.24 28.46 2.29
CA ASN A 122 13.91 28.57 0.98
C ASN A 122 12.94 28.48 -0.20
N ILE A 123 11.92 27.64 -0.09
CA ILE A 123 10.89 27.54 -1.14
C ILE A 123 10.04 28.81 -1.19
N HIS A 124 9.75 29.44 -0.05
CA HIS A 124 9.09 30.73 0.01
C HIS A 124 9.95 31.80 -0.66
N ASP A 125 11.21 31.90 -0.29
CA ASP A 125 12.18 32.89 -0.80
C ASP A 125 12.47 32.70 -2.29
N LEU A 126 12.57 31.47 -2.78
CA LEU A 126 12.71 31.14 -4.21
C LEU A 126 11.55 31.64 -5.08
N LYS A 127 10.39 31.87 -4.47
CA LYS A 127 9.22 32.41 -5.17
C LYS A 127 9.11 33.94 -5.09
N GLU A 128 9.69 34.55 -4.08
CA GLU A 128 9.87 36.01 -4.04
C GLU A 128 10.97 36.46 -5.01
N ILE A 129 11.97 35.63 -5.23
CA ILE A 129 13.10 35.89 -6.13
C ILE A 129 12.76 35.37 -7.55
N ASP A 130 11.68 35.81 -8.13
CA ASP A 130 11.38 35.75 -9.57
C ASP A 130 12.04 34.61 -10.40
N GLU A 131 11.35 34.10 -11.37
CA GLU A 131 11.59 33.19 -12.49
C GLU A 131 13.04 33.07 -13.04
N PHE A 132 14.05 33.74 -12.46
CA PHE A 132 15.40 33.91 -13.00
C PHE A 132 16.40 32.81 -12.65
N TYR A 133 16.13 31.93 -11.68
CA TYR A 133 17.12 30.96 -11.18
C TYR A 133 16.78 29.48 -11.33
N LEU A 134 15.56 29.15 -11.72
CA LEU A 134 15.21 27.77 -12.05
C LEU A 134 15.38 27.58 -13.57
N THR A 135 16.03 26.49 -13.96
CA THR A 135 16.04 26.10 -15.37
C THR A 135 14.64 25.73 -15.82
N GLU A 136 14.34 25.88 -17.11
CA GLU A 136 13.02 25.50 -17.67
C GLU A 136 12.62 24.07 -17.27
N GLU A 137 13.60 23.16 -17.17
CA GLU A 137 13.42 21.76 -16.73
C GLU A 137 12.99 21.66 -15.25
N GLN A 138 13.56 22.49 -14.39
CA GLN A 138 13.18 22.55 -12.96
C GLN A 138 11.81 23.21 -12.78
N ILE A 139 11.48 24.22 -13.56
CA ILE A 139 10.16 24.84 -13.60
C ILE A 139 9.10 23.83 -14.11
N GLU A 140 9.43 23.03 -15.12
CA GLU A 140 8.54 21.97 -15.60
C GLU A 140 8.32 20.86 -14.57
N ILE A 141 9.35 20.46 -13.85
CA ILE A 141 9.23 19.47 -12.74
C ILE A 141 8.35 20.03 -11.63
N VAL A 142 8.56 21.26 -11.22
CA VAL A 142 7.73 21.93 -10.21
C VAL A 142 6.30 22.10 -10.70
N LYS A 143 6.08 22.54 -11.95
CA LYS A 143 4.75 22.65 -12.56
C LYS A 143 4.08 21.28 -12.73
N ARG A 144 4.82 20.24 -13.08
CA ARG A 144 4.28 18.89 -13.26
C ARG A 144 3.91 18.25 -11.93
N PHE A 145 4.70 18.46 -10.89
CA PHE A 145 4.45 17.92 -9.56
C PHE A 145 3.29 18.66 -8.86
N TRP A 146 3.24 19.99 -8.98
CA TRP A 146 2.27 20.84 -8.27
C TRP A 146 1.15 21.36 -9.16
N GLY A 147 1.29 21.28 -10.49
CA GLY A 147 0.34 21.80 -11.46
C GLY A 147 -1.01 21.09 -11.45
N HIS A 148 -1.05 19.81 -11.10
CA HIS A 148 -2.30 19.06 -10.99
C HIS A 148 -3.11 19.42 -9.73
N LEU A 149 -2.48 20.03 -8.73
CA LEU A 149 -3.09 20.37 -7.44
C LEU A 149 -3.81 21.73 -7.43
N PHE A 150 -3.50 22.62 -8.36
CA PHE A 150 -3.83 24.04 -8.19
C PHE A 150 -4.44 24.75 -9.41
N PHE A 151 -4.92 24.04 -10.43
CA PHE A 151 -5.52 24.68 -11.60
C PHE A 151 -6.99 24.36 -11.82
N PRO A 152 -7.90 25.13 -11.21
CA PRO A 152 -9.11 25.55 -11.93
C PRO A 152 -9.05 27.05 -12.27
N SER A 153 -8.94 27.33 -13.54
CA SER A 153 -9.51 28.41 -14.36
C SER A 153 -9.13 29.87 -14.22
N THR A 154 -8.31 30.38 -13.27
CA THR A 154 -7.81 31.76 -13.33
C THR A 154 -6.42 31.90 -12.70
N GLU A 155 -5.44 32.38 -13.47
CA GLU A 155 -4.01 32.41 -13.08
C GLU A 155 -3.69 33.26 -11.83
N SER A 156 -4.48 34.26 -11.49
CA SER A 156 -4.17 35.19 -10.40
C SER A 156 -4.57 34.68 -9.00
N ASP A 157 -5.72 34.02 -8.90
CA ASP A 157 -6.24 33.55 -7.59
C ASP A 157 -5.49 32.28 -7.11
N ASN A 158 -5.07 31.45 -8.04
CA ASN A 158 -4.34 30.23 -7.75
C ASN A 158 -2.91 30.51 -7.25
N LYS A 159 -2.25 31.56 -7.77
CA LYS A 159 -0.92 31.98 -7.32
C LYS A 159 -0.97 32.48 -5.85
N GLN A 160 -2.01 33.21 -5.47
CA GLN A 160 -2.17 33.68 -4.10
C GLN A 160 -2.48 32.54 -3.12
N GLN A 161 -3.35 31.61 -3.48
CA GLN A 161 -3.68 30.45 -2.64
C GLN A 161 -2.46 29.56 -2.42
N PHE A 162 -1.66 29.39 -3.46
CA PHE A 162 -0.41 28.61 -3.37
C PHE A 162 0.61 29.27 -2.44
N ILE A 163 0.85 30.58 -2.55
CA ILE A 163 1.74 31.33 -1.65
C ILE A 163 1.25 31.22 -0.21
N GLN A 164 -0.05 31.36 0.02
CA GLN A 164 -0.64 31.24 1.36
C GLN A 164 -0.46 29.84 1.96
N LEU A 165 -0.54 28.78 1.16
CA LEU A 165 -0.28 27.42 1.62
C LEU A 165 1.19 27.26 2.06
N TRP A 166 2.14 27.74 1.25
CA TRP A 166 3.56 27.69 1.58
C TRP A 166 3.91 28.41 2.87
N GLN A 167 3.26 29.52 3.15
CA GLN A 167 3.48 30.27 4.39
C GLN A 167 3.13 29.46 5.65
N ILE A 168 2.19 28.54 5.55
CA ILE A 168 1.75 27.73 6.70
C ILE A 168 2.38 26.32 6.75
N LEU A 169 3.14 25.89 5.72
CA LEU A 169 3.64 24.52 5.66
C LEU A 169 4.52 24.16 6.85
N PHE A 170 5.41 25.07 7.26
CA PHE A 170 6.26 24.83 8.42
C PHE A 170 5.43 24.73 9.71
N ASP A 171 4.46 25.60 9.89
CA ASP A 171 3.58 25.59 11.06
C ASP A 171 2.65 24.37 11.05
N LEU A 172 2.22 23.94 9.85
CA LEU A 172 1.41 22.74 9.68
C LEU A 172 2.21 21.47 9.99
N TYR A 173 3.45 21.38 9.50
CA TYR A 173 4.37 20.29 9.79
C TYR A 173 4.68 20.19 11.29
N THR A 174 5.06 21.31 11.92
CA THR A 174 5.38 21.34 13.35
C THR A 174 4.15 21.10 14.21
N GLY A 175 3.01 21.75 13.88
CA GLY A 175 1.76 21.56 14.60
C GLY A 175 1.21 20.13 14.52
N LEU A 176 1.36 19.44 13.39
CA LEU A 176 1.02 18.02 13.27
C LEU A 176 1.89 17.16 14.19
N ARG A 177 3.22 17.37 14.16
CA ARG A 177 4.17 16.62 14.99
C ARG A 177 3.93 16.82 16.48
N ASP A 178 3.69 18.05 16.90
CA ASP A 178 3.38 18.38 18.31
C ASP A 178 2.10 17.70 18.77
N GLU A 179 1.03 17.75 17.96
CA GLU A 179 -0.24 17.11 18.26
C GLU A 179 -0.10 15.59 18.39
N LEU A 180 0.61 14.96 17.46
CA LEU A 180 0.85 13.52 17.48
C LEU A 180 1.72 13.12 18.68
N SER A 181 2.81 13.86 18.93
CA SER A 181 3.72 13.61 20.07
C SER A 181 3.00 13.72 21.41
N SER A 182 2.06 14.68 21.54
CA SER A 182 1.26 14.85 22.76
C SER A 182 0.40 13.63 23.10
N ARG A 183 0.10 12.79 22.10
CA ARG A 183 -0.70 11.56 22.21
C ARG A 183 0.16 10.29 22.17
N ASN A 184 1.47 10.38 22.19
CA ASN A 184 2.41 9.28 21.95
C ASN A 184 2.15 8.55 20.62
N LYS A 185 1.74 9.28 19.58
CA LYS A 185 1.51 8.79 18.24
C LYS A 185 2.55 9.40 17.29
N ALA A 186 2.82 8.68 16.18
CA ALA A 186 3.69 9.18 15.13
C ALA A 186 3.34 8.53 13.79
N TYR A 187 3.67 9.20 12.68
CA TYR A 187 3.80 8.55 11.38
C TYR A 187 5.22 7.97 11.23
N GLU A 188 5.45 7.18 10.20
CA GLU A 188 6.67 6.39 10.04
C GLU A 188 7.93 7.28 10.04
N GLY A 189 7.95 8.36 9.24
CA GLY A 189 9.08 9.28 9.18
C GLY A 189 9.43 9.92 10.53
N MET A 190 8.44 10.28 11.36
CA MET A 190 8.69 10.78 12.71
C MET A 190 9.44 9.76 13.56
N ILE A 191 9.07 8.48 13.49
CA ILE A 191 9.74 7.38 14.21
C ILE A 191 11.19 7.27 13.73
N PHE A 192 11.41 7.28 12.41
CA PHE A 192 12.75 7.19 11.83
C PHE A 192 13.63 8.36 12.25
N ARG A 193 13.10 9.59 12.20
CA ARG A 193 13.82 10.78 12.68
C ARG A 193 14.15 10.71 14.16
N ASP A 194 13.20 10.29 14.98
CA ASP A 194 13.39 10.17 16.44
C ASP A 194 14.55 9.22 16.77
N VAL A 195 14.56 8.01 16.21
CA VAL A 195 15.64 7.04 16.40
C VAL A 195 16.97 7.54 15.85
N ALA A 196 16.95 8.20 14.69
CA ALA A 196 18.16 8.79 14.11
C ALA A 196 18.72 9.92 14.97
N GLU A 197 17.89 10.78 15.55
CA GLU A 197 18.31 11.84 16.46
C GLU A 197 18.86 11.30 17.78
N GLN A 198 18.23 10.26 18.38
CA GLN A 198 18.79 9.54 19.53
C GLN A 198 20.15 8.93 19.19
N SER A 199 20.29 8.33 18.01
CA SER A 199 21.55 7.78 17.52
C SER A 199 22.64 8.83 17.38
N LYS A 200 22.32 10.02 16.82
CA LYS A 200 23.25 11.18 16.73
C LYS A 200 23.71 11.66 18.10
N ARG A 201 22.81 11.71 19.08
CA ARG A 201 23.13 12.08 20.46
C ARG A 201 23.86 10.97 21.22
N LYS A 202 24.06 9.79 20.62
CA LYS A 202 24.66 8.60 21.21
C LYS A 202 23.95 8.15 22.48
N GLU A 203 22.64 8.30 22.51
CA GLU A 203 21.80 7.77 23.59
C GLU A 203 21.81 6.25 23.54
N ALA A 204 21.74 5.60 24.68
CA ALA A 204 21.66 4.14 24.72
C ALA A 204 20.29 3.68 24.24
N LEU A 205 20.25 3.03 23.08
CA LEU A 205 19.04 2.40 22.56
C LEU A 205 18.84 1.03 23.23
N ASP A 206 17.58 0.67 23.52
CA ASP A 206 17.25 -0.64 24.11
C ASP A 206 17.34 -1.76 23.06
N LEU A 207 18.54 -2.26 22.87
CA LEU A 207 18.88 -3.33 21.93
C LEU A 207 19.46 -4.53 22.68
N PRO A 208 18.63 -5.51 23.06
CA PRO A 208 19.06 -6.66 23.84
C PRO A 208 19.86 -7.70 23.02
N TYR A 209 20.40 -7.30 21.88
CA TYR A 209 21.09 -8.20 20.95
C TYR A 209 22.61 -7.99 21.00
N THR A 210 23.35 -9.09 20.88
CA THR A 210 24.82 -9.03 20.78
C THR A 210 25.29 -8.48 19.44
N GLN A 211 24.49 -8.69 18.38
CA GLN A 211 24.68 -8.09 17.06
C GLN A 211 23.33 -7.81 16.37
N VAL A 212 23.32 -6.74 15.59
CA VAL A 212 22.22 -6.38 14.66
C VAL A 212 22.76 -6.47 13.24
N VAL A 213 22.20 -7.39 12.46
CA VAL A 213 22.71 -7.78 11.14
C VAL A 213 21.76 -7.30 10.07
N PHE A 214 22.19 -6.36 9.23
CA PHE A 214 21.41 -5.80 8.13
C PHE A 214 21.70 -6.57 6.84
N ILE A 215 20.66 -7.04 6.15
CA ILE A 215 20.80 -7.93 5.01
C ILE A 215 19.95 -7.49 3.83
N GLY A 216 20.57 -7.32 2.65
CA GLY A 216 19.89 -7.14 1.38
C GLY A 216 19.27 -5.76 1.15
N PHE A 217 19.79 -4.73 1.81
CA PHE A 217 19.43 -3.34 1.54
C PHE A 217 20.11 -2.84 0.26
N ASN A 218 19.52 -1.80 -0.36
CA ASN A 218 20.12 -1.12 -1.51
C ASN A 218 20.12 0.39 -1.29
N ALA A 219 19.05 1.12 -1.65
CA ALA A 219 18.89 2.50 -1.25
C ALA A 219 18.48 2.57 0.22
N ILE A 220 19.17 3.42 1.00
CA ILE A 220 18.86 3.66 2.40
C ILE A 220 18.62 5.15 2.62
N THR A 221 17.67 5.50 3.47
CA THR A 221 17.37 6.88 3.85
C THR A 221 18.48 7.45 4.76
N GLU A 222 18.51 8.75 4.94
CA GLU A 222 19.51 9.36 5.82
C GLU A 222 19.29 8.97 7.29
N ALA A 223 18.03 8.78 7.72
CA ALA A 223 17.72 8.31 9.07
C ALA A 223 18.24 6.88 9.30
N GLU A 224 18.00 5.97 8.35
CA GLU A 224 18.53 4.59 8.41
C GLU A 224 20.05 4.58 8.44
N LYS A 225 20.68 5.41 7.62
CA LYS A 225 22.14 5.52 7.53
C LYS A 225 22.74 5.97 8.87
N ILE A 226 22.16 6.99 9.49
CA ILE A 226 22.62 7.49 10.80
C ILE A 226 22.49 6.40 11.87
N PHE A 227 21.37 5.67 11.88
CA PHE A 227 21.18 4.56 12.79
C PHE A 227 22.16 3.41 12.55
N MET A 228 22.39 3.03 11.30
CA MET A 228 23.38 2.01 10.93
C MET A 228 24.81 2.44 11.31
N GLU A 229 25.17 3.73 11.10
CA GLU A 229 26.46 4.28 11.52
C GLU A 229 26.64 4.20 13.03
N TYR A 230 25.62 4.57 13.81
CA TYR A 230 25.63 4.44 15.26
C TYR A 230 25.90 2.99 15.69
N LEU A 231 25.17 2.01 15.11
CA LEU A 231 25.37 0.60 15.44
C LEU A 231 26.74 0.05 15.02
N ARG A 232 27.28 0.53 13.89
CA ARG A 232 28.64 0.24 13.46
C ARG A 232 29.66 0.76 14.46
N ASP A 233 29.51 2.01 14.89
CA ASP A 233 30.45 2.71 15.75
C ASP A 233 30.49 2.14 17.18
N ILE A 234 29.37 1.68 17.71
CA ILE A 234 29.31 0.94 18.98
C ILE A 234 29.67 -0.56 18.85
N GLY A 235 29.94 -1.01 17.63
CA GLY A 235 30.50 -2.34 17.35
C GLY A 235 29.49 -3.48 17.23
N ILE A 236 28.18 -3.23 17.39
CA ILE A 236 27.13 -4.28 17.30
C ILE A 236 26.52 -4.41 15.89
N GLY A 237 26.67 -3.43 15.02
CA GLY A 237 26.19 -3.50 13.62
C GLY A 237 27.04 -4.43 12.75
N ASP A 238 26.39 -5.17 11.86
CA ASP A 238 27.03 -5.98 10.80
C ASP A 238 26.17 -5.92 9.53
N PHE A 239 26.76 -5.88 8.34
CA PHE A 239 26.07 -5.46 7.12
C PHE A 239 26.38 -6.38 5.95
N TYR A 240 25.35 -6.84 5.22
CA TYR A 240 25.48 -7.78 4.11
C TYR A 240 24.65 -7.31 2.91
N TRP A 241 25.33 -7.13 1.78
CA TRP A 241 24.78 -6.58 0.54
C TRP A 241 24.67 -7.67 -0.52
N ASP A 242 23.50 -7.75 -1.15
CA ASP A 242 23.29 -8.64 -2.31
C ASP A 242 23.61 -7.88 -3.59
N TYR A 243 24.55 -8.38 -4.37
CA TYR A 243 24.99 -7.74 -5.59
C TYR A 243 25.63 -8.72 -6.56
N TYR A 244 25.61 -8.34 -7.83
CA TYR A 244 26.32 -9.04 -8.88
C TYR A 244 27.64 -8.28 -9.17
N ALA A 245 28.77 -8.92 -8.91
CA ALA A 245 30.08 -8.25 -8.94
C ALA A 245 30.40 -7.52 -10.26
N PRO A 246 30.05 -8.03 -11.46
CA PRO A 246 30.27 -7.29 -12.70
C PRO A 246 29.58 -5.93 -12.77
N THR A 247 28.37 -5.78 -12.18
CA THR A 247 27.63 -4.51 -12.20
C THR A 247 28.31 -3.42 -11.36
N LEU A 248 29.10 -3.79 -10.34
CA LEU A 248 29.83 -2.85 -9.50
C LEU A 248 30.99 -2.17 -10.23
N GLN A 249 31.51 -2.80 -11.27
CA GLN A 249 32.64 -2.32 -12.05
C GLN A 249 32.21 -1.43 -13.23
N ASP A 250 30.95 -1.48 -13.61
CA ASP A 250 30.39 -0.69 -14.70
C ASP A 250 29.92 0.68 -14.19
N SER A 251 30.70 1.72 -14.48
CA SER A 251 30.40 3.10 -14.09
C SER A 251 29.13 3.67 -14.75
N TYR A 252 28.68 3.09 -15.86
CA TYR A 252 27.44 3.48 -16.55
C TYR A 252 26.19 2.80 -15.97
N ASN A 253 26.37 1.71 -15.22
CA ASN A 253 25.26 0.98 -14.60
C ASN A 253 24.88 1.61 -13.27
N LYS A 254 23.84 2.45 -13.29
CA LYS A 254 23.32 3.12 -12.09
C LYS A 254 22.72 2.16 -11.04
N ALA A 255 22.42 0.92 -11.39
CA ALA A 255 21.89 -0.06 -10.44
C ALA A 255 22.84 -0.35 -9.26
N ALA A 256 24.15 -0.17 -9.45
CA ALA A 256 25.16 -0.36 -8.41
C ALA A 256 25.53 0.94 -7.65
N PHE A 257 24.91 2.06 -7.96
CA PHE A 257 25.28 3.36 -7.40
C PHE A 257 25.25 3.38 -5.86
N PHE A 258 24.13 3.00 -5.28
CA PHE A 258 23.99 2.96 -3.82
C PHE A 258 24.84 1.85 -3.18
N LEU A 259 24.93 0.69 -3.80
CA LEU A 259 25.68 -0.45 -3.30
C LEU A 259 27.19 -0.15 -3.13
N ASN A 260 27.78 0.57 -4.06
CA ASN A 260 29.18 0.95 -3.98
C ASN A 260 29.49 1.85 -2.77
N ASP A 261 28.61 2.81 -2.47
CA ASP A 261 28.76 3.67 -1.29
C ASP A 261 28.50 2.88 -0.01
N ASN A 262 27.45 2.09 0.02
CA ASN A 262 27.06 1.29 1.17
C ASN A 262 28.14 0.27 1.56
N LYS A 263 28.69 -0.47 0.61
CA LYS A 263 29.79 -1.43 0.87
C LYS A 263 31.01 -0.76 1.49
N ARG A 264 31.33 0.46 1.06
CA ARG A 264 32.47 1.23 1.59
C ARG A 264 32.20 1.70 3.03
N ARG A 265 30.97 2.18 3.31
CA ARG A 265 30.59 2.71 4.62
C ARG A 265 30.34 1.62 5.66
N PHE A 266 29.75 0.51 5.21
CA PHE A 266 29.24 -0.56 6.04
C PHE A 266 29.81 -1.92 5.59
N PRO A 267 31.09 -2.20 5.87
CA PRO A 267 31.73 -3.45 5.49
C PRO A 267 31.18 -4.63 6.32
N SER A 268 31.10 -5.79 5.68
CA SER A 268 30.71 -7.04 6.34
C SER A 268 31.83 -7.58 7.25
N LYS A 269 31.47 -8.03 8.46
CA LYS A 269 32.43 -8.63 9.40
C LYS A 269 32.81 -10.09 9.05
N ILE A 270 31.89 -10.81 8.37
CA ILE A 270 32.16 -12.15 7.85
C ILE A 270 32.29 -12.06 6.34
N LYS A 271 33.38 -12.56 5.80
CA LYS A 271 33.54 -12.68 4.35
C LYS A 271 32.64 -13.81 3.84
N ILE A 272 31.75 -13.47 2.93
CA ILE A 272 30.92 -14.42 2.21
C ILE A 272 31.46 -14.52 0.79
N ASP A 273 31.66 -15.76 0.31
CA ASP A 273 32.22 -15.99 -1.00
C ASP A 273 31.40 -15.31 -2.09
N GLU A 274 32.00 -14.37 -2.78
CA GLU A 274 31.46 -13.69 -3.96
C GLU A 274 31.71 -14.58 -5.19
N ARG A 275 30.89 -15.61 -5.38
CA ARG A 275 31.03 -16.44 -6.59
C ARG A 275 30.24 -15.83 -7.73
N ILE A 276 30.94 -15.45 -8.79
CA ILE A 276 30.35 -15.18 -10.11
C ILE A 276 30.11 -16.55 -10.75
N GLU A 277 28.92 -17.13 -10.53
CA GLU A 277 28.68 -18.49 -11.00
C GLU A 277 28.21 -18.55 -12.45
N GLN A 278 27.45 -17.61 -12.97
CA GLN A 278 26.99 -17.58 -14.36
C GLN A 278 26.53 -16.19 -14.81
N THR A 279 26.75 -15.88 -16.10
CA THR A 279 26.10 -14.74 -16.75
C THR A 279 24.61 -15.05 -16.94
N PRO A 280 23.69 -14.18 -16.54
CA PRO A 280 22.26 -14.40 -16.74
C PRO A 280 21.94 -14.46 -18.24
N GLN A 281 21.10 -15.39 -18.64
CA GLN A 281 20.50 -15.38 -19.97
C GLN A 281 19.33 -14.40 -19.96
N ILE A 282 19.35 -13.44 -20.87
CA ILE A 282 18.32 -12.40 -20.97
C ILE A 282 17.68 -12.50 -22.35
N GLU A 283 16.36 -12.63 -22.36
CA GLU A 283 15.54 -12.58 -23.57
C GLU A 283 14.64 -11.34 -23.51
N LEU A 284 14.61 -10.57 -24.60
CA LEU A 284 13.77 -9.39 -24.73
C LEU A 284 12.66 -9.67 -25.75
N ILE A 285 11.42 -9.64 -25.28
CA ILE A 285 10.23 -9.86 -26.10
C ILE A 285 9.42 -8.55 -26.15
N SER A 286 9.31 -7.98 -27.35
CA SER A 286 8.55 -6.74 -27.54
C SER A 286 7.08 -7.04 -27.86
N ILE A 287 6.17 -6.55 -27.03
CA ILE A 287 4.73 -6.74 -27.18
C ILE A 287 4.04 -5.37 -27.06
N PRO A 288 3.22 -4.97 -28.06
CA PRO A 288 2.68 -3.60 -28.12
C PRO A 288 1.53 -3.31 -27.15
N SER A 289 1.04 -4.31 -26.41
CA SER A 289 -0.09 -4.18 -25.49
C SER A 289 0.27 -4.66 -24.10
N ALA A 290 -0.04 -3.88 -23.06
CA ALA A 290 0.18 -4.26 -21.67
C ALA A 290 -0.52 -5.57 -21.30
N VAL A 291 -1.80 -5.73 -21.66
CA VAL A 291 -2.53 -7.01 -21.48
C VAL A 291 -1.94 -8.11 -22.34
N GLY A 292 -1.43 -7.79 -23.54
CA GLY A 292 -0.70 -8.74 -24.38
C GLY A 292 0.56 -9.26 -23.71
N GLN A 293 1.31 -8.41 -22.98
CA GLN A 293 2.47 -8.81 -22.19
C GLN A 293 2.08 -9.82 -21.11
N ALA A 294 0.97 -9.55 -20.39
CA ALA A 294 0.47 -10.50 -19.40
C ALA A 294 0.09 -11.85 -20.03
N LYS A 295 -0.56 -11.86 -21.19
CA LYS A 295 -0.93 -13.08 -21.92
C LYS A 295 0.30 -13.84 -22.45
N GLN A 296 1.35 -13.16 -22.87
CA GLN A 296 2.58 -13.80 -23.33
C GLN A 296 3.25 -14.62 -22.23
N ALA A 297 3.04 -14.25 -20.97
CA ALA A 297 3.54 -15.05 -19.85
C ALA A 297 2.98 -16.47 -19.84
N THR A 298 1.75 -16.70 -20.35
CA THR A 298 1.20 -18.06 -20.52
C THR A 298 2.09 -18.91 -21.41
N ASP A 299 2.44 -18.39 -22.60
CA ASP A 299 3.24 -19.13 -23.57
C ASP A 299 4.66 -19.40 -23.03
N ILE A 300 5.24 -18.42 -22.32
CA ILE A 300 6.55 -18.58 -21.69
C ILE A 300 6.51 -19.64 -20.61
N LEU A 301 5.54 -19.57 -19.69
CA LEU A 301 5.39 -20.53 -18.60
C LEU A 301 5.10 -21.93 -19.13
N GLN A 302 4.24 -22.07 -20.15
CA GLN A 302 3.94 -23.34 -20.79
C GLN A 302 5.18 -23.94 -21.45
N SER A 303 5.94 -23.11 -22.17
CA SER A 303 7.21 -23.55 -22.77
C SER A 303 8.22 -24.03 -21.72
N LEU A 304 8.30 -23.36 -20.57
CA LEU A 304 9.18 -23.79 -19.48
C LEU A 304 8.72 -25.11 -18.85
N ILE A 305 7.40 -25.35 -18.76
CA ILE A 305 6.83 -26.62 -18.29
C ILE A 305 7.13 -27.73 -19.29
N ASP A 306 6.82 -27.51 -20.56
CA ASP A 306 7.00 -28.51 -21.64
C ASP A 306 8.46 -28.93 -21.82
N ASN A 307 9.39 -27.99 -21.61
CA ASN A 307 10.84 -28.25 -21.67
C ASN A 307 11.42 -28.76 -20.33
N ASN A 308 10.60 -29.04 -19.32
CA ASN A 308 11.02 -29.48 -17.98
C ASN A 308 11.94 -28.49 -17.22
N HIS A 309 11.91 -27.23 -17.58
CA HIS A 309 12.63 -26.16 -16.86
C HIS A 309 11.84 -25.65 -15.65
N LEU A 310 10.52 -25.80 -15.67
CA LEU A 310 9.60 -25.45 -14.60
C LEU A 310 8.76 -26.66 -14.22
N SER A 311 8.82 -27.07 -12.95
CA SER A 311 7.87 -28.01 -12.38
C SER A 311 6.70 -27.25 -11.79
N PRO A 312 5.45 -27.49 -12.23
CA PRO A 312 4.27 -26.79 -11.68
C PRO A 312 4.13 -26.93 -10.17
N GLU A 313 4.54 -28.07 -9.61
CA GLU A 313 4.48 -28.37 -8.16
C GLU A 313 5.59 -27.68 -7.37
N LYS A 314 6.68 -27.25 -8.00
CA LYS A 314 7.88 -26.68 -7.39
C LYS A 314 8.30 -25.35 -8.00
N ALA A 315 7.33 -24.54 -8.40
CA ALA A 315 7.56 -23.25 -9.06
C ALA A 315 8.14 -22.15 -8.15
N ILE A 316 8.54 -22.48 -6.93
CA ILE A 316 9.09 -21.54 -5.92
C ILE A 316 10.33 -20.77 -6.41
N ASN A 317 11.04 -21.29 -7.41
CA ASN A 317 12.22 -20.66 -8.00
C ASN A 317 11.88 -19.73 -9.18
N THR A 318 10.60 -19.57 -9.50
CA THR A 318 10.12 -18.73 -10.59
C THR A 318 9.38 -17.52 -10.02
N ALA A 319 9.72 -16.33 -10.52
CA ALA A 319 9.07 -15.08 -10.13
C ALA A 319 8.59 -14.34 -11.37
N ILE A 320 7.36 -13.85 -11.32
CA ILE A 320 6.81 -12.90 -12.28
C ILE A 320 6.84 -11.53 -11.62
N VAL A 321 7.51 -10.57 -12.24
CA VAL A 321 7.62 -9.21 -11.73
C VAL A 321 6.78 -8.30 -12.60
N LEU A 322 5.81 -7.61 -11.97
CA LEU A 322 4.93 -6.66 -12.62
C LEU A 322 5.32 -5.25 -12.17
N PRO A 323 5.90 -4.42 -13.05
CA PRO A 323 6.16 -3.00 -12.72
C PRO A 323 4.89 -2.17 -12.63
N ASP A 324 3.80 -2.64 -13.27
CA ASP A 324 2.49 -2.03 -13.25
C ASP A 324 1.50 -2.96 -12.50
N GLU A 325 0.97 -2.48 -11.38
CA GLU A 325 0.07 -3.25 -10.51
C GLU A 325 -1.29 -3.53 -11.16
N GLU A 326 -1.72 -2.72 -12.11
CA GLU A 326 -2.98 -2.93 -12.83
C GLU A 326 -2.97 -4.23 -13.65
N LEU A 327 -1.77 -4.73 -14.00
CA LEU A 327 -1.62 -5.99 -14.71
C LEU A 327 -1.76 -7.24 -13.84
N LEU A 328 -1.96 -7.10 -12.53
CA LEU A 328 -2.09 -8.26 -11.63
C LEU A 328 -3.23 -9.19 -12.05
N LEU A 329 -4.44 -8.68 -12.24
CA LEU A 329 -5.58 -9.52 -12.64
C LEU A 329 -5.39 -10.15 -14.02
N PRO A 330 -5.03 -9.40 -15.08
CA PRO A 330 -4.69 -10.00 -16.38
C PRO A 330 -3.64 -11.10 -16.27
N MET A 331 -2.62 -10.91 -15.43
CA MET A 331 -1.57 -11.90 -15.21
C MET A 331 -2.09 -13.16 -14.51
N LEU A 332 -2.88 -13.02 -13.47
CA LEU A 332 -3.46 -14.18 -12.76
C LEU A 332 -4.32 -15.05 -13.68
N TYR A 333 -5.11 -14.43 -14.57
CA TYR A 333 -5.89 -15.14 -15.58
C TYR A 333 -5.04 -15.74 -16.71
N SER A 334 -3.76 -15.37 -16.79
CA SER A 334 -2.82 -15.83 -17.79
C SER A 334 -1.89 -16.94 -17.28
N ILE A 335 -2.00 -17.34 -16.03
CA ILE A 335 -1.20 -18.45 -15.47
C ILE A 335 -1.78 -19.77 -15.96
N PRO A 336 -0.93 -20.68 -16.48
CA PRO A 336 -1.36 -22.02 -16.88
C PRO A 336 -2.05 -22.78 -15.74
N PRO A 337 -3.14 -23.52 -16.02
CA PRO A 337 -3.93 -24.20 -14.98
C PRO A 337 -3.14 -25.31 -14.26
N GLU A 338 -2.06 -25.81 -14.83
CA GLU A 338 -1.14 -26.75 -14.21
C GLU A 338 -0.45 -26.18 -12.97
N ILE A 339 -0.29 -24.85 -12.89
CA ILE A 339 0.28 -24.15 -11.73
C ILE A 339 -0.85 -23.85 -10.75
N SER A 340 -1.07 -24.75 -9.81
CA SER A 340 -2.19 -24.67 -8.86
C SER A 340 -1.96 -23.69 -7.71
N THR A 341 -0.73 -23.27 -7.44
CA THR A 341 -0.39 -22.45 -6.29
C THR A 341 0.47 -21.26 -6.69
N VAL A 342 -0.03 -20.06 -6.42
CA VAL A 342 0.65 -18.79 -6.69
C VAL A 342 0.72 -17.96 -5.42
N ASN A 343 1.88 -17.38 -5.15
CA ASN A 343 2.05 -16.45 -4.05
C ASN A 343 2.10 -15.02 -4.58
N ILE A 344 1.10 -14.21 -4.23
CA ILE A 344 0.97 -12.81 -4.64
C ILE A 344 1.55 -11.93 -3.54
N THR A 345 2.45 -11.01 -3.91
CA THR A 345 3.07 -10.05 -2.98
C THR A 345 2.72 -8.60 -3.25
N MET A 346 2.03 -8.35 -4.34
CA MET A 346 1.56 -7.02 -4.70
C MET A 346 0.24 -6.75 -3.97
N GLY A 347 0.01 -5.49 -3.57
CA GLY A 347 -1.32 -5.03 -3.24
C GLY A 347 -2.18 -4.91 -4.49
N TYR A 348 -3.47 -5.10 -4.36
CA TYR A 348 -4.42 -4.74 -5.40
C TYR A 348 -5.25 -3.56 -4.88
N THR A 349 -5.33 -2.50 -5.68
CA THR A 349 -6.03 -1.28 -5.26
C THR A 349 -7.51 -1.55 -5.05
N LEU A 350 -8.01 -1.30 -3.85
CA LEU A 350 -9.40 -1.55 -3.48
C LEU A 350 -10.39 -0.80 -4.40
N GLN A 351 -10.00 0.36 -4.91
CA GLN A 351 -10.76 1.18 -5.86
C GLN A 351 -11.16 0.42 -7.15
N HIS A 352 -10.34 -0.52 -7.60
CA HIS A 352 -10.61 -1.30 -8.82
C HIS A 352 -11.39 -2.59 -8.57
N THR A 353 -11.87 -2.80 -7.34
CA THR A 353 -12.64 -3.99 -6.99
C THR A 353 -14.13 -3.82 -7.30
N THR A 354 -14.81 -4.96 -7.49
CA THR A 354 -16.27 -5.00 -7.63
C THR A 354 -16.99 -4.44 -6.40
N VAL A 355 -16.39 -4.58 -5.20
CA VAL A 355 -16.94 -4.00 -3.96
C VAL A 355 -16.90 -2.47 -4.02
N ALA A 356 -15.80 -1.89 -4.45
CA ALA A 356 -15.70 -0.43 -4.61
C ALA A 356 -16.71 0.10 -5.62
N ALA A 357 -16.92 -0.61 -6.73
CA ALA A 357 -17.95 -0.26 -7.72
C ALA A 357 -19.38 -0.29 -7.12
N LEU A 358 -19.68 -1.25 -6.22
CA LEU A 358 -20.94 -1.27 -5.48
C LEU A 358 -21.06 -0.05 -4.56
N MET A 359 -20.01 0.26 -3.79
CA MET A 359 -20.01 1.40 -2.86
C MET A 359 -20.16 2.72 -3.59
N GLU A 360 -19.48 2.90 -4.72
CA GLU A 360 -19.64 4.07 -5.58
C GLU A 360 -21.07 4.18 -6.11
N SER A 361 -21.68 3.08 -6.55
CA SER A 361 -23.06 3.07 -7.02
C SER A 361 -24.05 3.44 -5.90
N ILE A 362 -23.80 2.99 -4.67
CA ILE A 362 -24.58 3.36 -3.49
C ILE A 362 -24.43 4.85 -3.19
N TYR A 363 -23.20 5.35 -3.21
CA TYR A 363 -22.90 6.78 -2.98
C TYR A 363 -23.60 7.66 -4.01
N GLN A 364 -23.56 7.32 -5.30
CA GLN A 364 -24.25 8.05 -6.35
C GLN A 364 -25.77 8.01 -6.15
N MET A 365 -26.33 6.86 -5.81
CA MET A 365 -27.76 6.73 -5.49
C MET A 365 -28.14 7.66 -4.33
N GLN A 366 -27.37 7.69 -3.24
CA GLN A 366 -27.62 8.56 -2.07
C GLN A 366 -27.63 10.05 -2.48
N ARG A 367 -26.73 10.48 -3.36
CA ARG A 367 -26.67 11.86 -3.87
C ARG A 367 -27.88 12.25 -4.73
N HIS A 368 -28.45 11.32 -5.45
CA HIS A 368 -29.56 11.58 -6.38
C HIS A 368 -30.95 11.44 -5.73
N VAL A 369 -31.02 11.04 -4.46
CA VAL A 369 -32.30 10.89 -3.74
C VAL A 369 -33.05 12.22 -3.71
N ARG A 370 -34.35 12.14 -4.03
CA ARG A 370 -35.27 13.26 -3.86
C ARG A 370 -36.34 12.92 -2.83
N PHE A 371 -36.76 13.91 -2.07
CA PHE A 371 -37.85 13.74 -1.12
C PHE A 371 -39.15 14.34 -1.67
N SER A 372 -40.22 13.55 -1.66
CA SER A 372 -41.55 14.00 -2.03
C SER A 372 -42.50 13.62 -0.91
N LYS A 373 -43.17 14.61 -0.29
CA LYS A 373 -44.06 14.43 0.88
C LYS A 373 -43.39 13.70 2.05
N GLY A 374 -42.08 13.92 2.24
CA GLY A 374 -41.31 13.27 3.29
C GLY A 374 -40.84 11.82 2.98
N GLU A 375 -41.25 11.25 1.87
CA GLU A 375 -40.80 9.92 1.42
C GLU A 375 -39.62 10.04 0.43
N PRO A 376 -38.57 9.19 0.57
CA PRO A 376 -37.46 9.16 -0.38
C PRO A 376 -37.89 8.56 -1.72
N ARG A 377 -37.32 9.12 -2.78
CA ARG A 377 -37.50 8.65 -4.15
C ARG A 377 -36.15 8.52 -4.83
N PHE A 378 -35.93 7.37 -5.42
CA PHE A 378 -34.67 6.95 -6.03
C PHE A 378 -34.73 7.10 -7.54
N TYR A 379 -33.66 7.60 -8.13
CA TYR A 379 -33.55 7.79 -9.57
C TYR A 379 -33.44 6.42 -10.27
N HIS A 380 -34.18 6.22 -11.33
CA HIS A 380 -34.35 4.91 -11.98
C HIS A 380 -33.05 4.29 -12.51
N LEU A 381 -32.11 5.12 -12.97
CA LEU A 381 -30.82 4.59 -13.46
C LEU A 381 -29.97 4.04 -12.33
N ASP A 382 -29.92 4.74 -11.19
CA ASP A 382 -29.20 4.26 -10.01
C ASP A 382 -29.80 2.96 -9.47
N VAL A 383 -31.14 2.89 -9.43
CA VAL A 383 -31.85 1.67 -9.04
C VAL A 383 -31.48 0.50 -9.96
N LYS A 384 -31.52 0.70 -11.27
CA LYS A 384 -31.17 -0.35 -12.24
C LYS A 384 -29.70 -0.77 -12.13
N GLN A 385 -28.79 0.19 -11.93
CA GLN A 385 -27.37 -0.07 -11.77
C GLN A 385 -27.12 -0.92 -10.52
N LEU A 386 -27.71 -0.56 -9.38
CA LEU A 386 -27.58 -1.31 -8.14
C LEU A 386 -28.18 -2.71 -8.23
N LEU A 387 -29.42 -2.84 -8.77
CA LEU A 387 -30.07 -4.14 -8.93
C LEU A 387 -29.34 -5.05 -9.93
N GLY A 388 -28.68 -4.48 -10.94
CA GLY A 388 -27.85 -5.19 -11.91
C GLY A 388 -26.46 -5.51 -11.41
N HIS A 389 -26.04 -4.96 -10.27
CA HIS A 389 -24.72 -5.23 -9.73
C HIS A 389 -24.60 -6.71 -9.32
N ARG A 390 -23.49 -7.38 -9.68
CA ARG A 390 -23.31 -8.83 -9.49
C ARG A 390 -23.64 -9.32 -8.08
N PHE A 391 -23.15 -8.60 -7.06
CA PHE A 391 -23.38 -8.98 -5.65
C PHE A 391 -24.85 -8.86 -5.24
N ILE A 392 -25.60 -7.95 -5.83
CA ILE A 392 -27.00 -7.73 -5.53
C ILE A 392 -27.86 -8.69 -6.38
N ALA A 393 -27.62 -8.74 -7.69
CA ALA A 393 -28.35 -9.59 -8.62
C ALA A 393 -28.28 -11.06 -8.22
N SER A 394 -27.13 -11.56 -7.77
CA SER A 394 -26.96 -12.94 -7.30
C SER A 394 -27.78 -13.29 -6.03
N ARG A 395 -28.22 -12.29 -5.27
CA ARG A 395 -28.99 -12.48 -4.02
C ARG A 395 -30.49 -12.29 -4.16
N ILE A 396 -30.91 -11.41 -5.08
CA ILE A 396 -32.34 -11.10 -5.26
C ILE A 396 -32.94 -11.70 -6.53
N GLY A 397 -32.09 -12.27 -7.41
CA GLY A 397 -32.50 -13.06 -8.56
C GLY A 397 -33.61 -12.42 -9.41
N GLU A 398 -34.68 -13.16 -9.59
CA GLU A 398 -35.86 -12.74 -10.40
C GLU A 398 -36.49 -11.42 -9.93
N LYS A 399 -36.41 -11.09 -8.62
CA LYS A 399 -36.97 -9.82 -8.10
C LYS A 399 -36.28 -8.59 -8.69
N ALA A 400 -34.95 -8.65 -8.94
CA ALA A 400 -34.23 -7.55 -9.63
C ALA A 400 -34.79 -7.32 -11.03
N TYR A 401 -35.06 -8.42 -11.76
CA TYR A 401 -35.61 -8.36 -13.09
C TYR A 401 -37.06 -7.81 -13.08
N GLN A 402 -37.90 -8.26 -12.15
CA GLN A 402 -39.29 -7.78 -12.00
C GLN A 402 -39.32 -6.26 -11.73
N ILE A 403 -38.47 -5.75 -10.81
CA ILE A 403 -38.42 -4.31 -10.52
C ILE A 403 -37.95 -3.53 -11.75
N THR A 404 -36.91 -4.02 -12.44
CA THR A 404 -36.38 -3.39 -13.64
C THR A 404 -37.41 -3.31 -14.75
N ASN A 405 -38.18 -4.38 -14.97
CA ASN A 405 -39.27 -4.40 -15.94
C ASN A 405 -40.41 -3.45 -15.55
N PHE A 406 -40.81 -3.44 -14.27
CA PHE A 406 -41.81 -2.49 -13.77
C PHE A 406 -41.40 -1.04 -14.05
N ILE A 407 -40.14 -0.69 -13.82
CA ILE A 407 -39.60 0.65 -14.11
C ILE A 407 -39.70 0.96 -15.60
N ASN A 408 -39.32 0.03 -16.47
CA ASN A 408 -39.34 0.20 -17.92
C ASN A 408 -40.75 0.33 -18.50
N GLU A 409 -41.65 -0.58 -18.13
CA GLU A 409 -43.03 -0.63 -18.63
C GLU A 409 -43.85 0.59 -18.21
N ASN A 410 -43.60 1.10 -16.99
CA ASN A 410 -44.32 2.26 -16.47
C ASN A 410 -43.59 3.59 -16.68
N ASN A 411 -42.46 3.62 -17.41
CA ASN A 411 -41.63 4.80 -17.64
C ASN A 411 -41.35 5.63 -16.38
N ARG A 412 -41.04 4.92 -15.25
CA ARG A 412 -40.82 5.56 -13.95
C ARG A 412 -39.43 6.22 -13.92
N THR A 413 -39.39 7.54 -13.71
CA THR A 413 -38.14 8.29 -13.52
C THR A 413 -37.65 8.23 -12.06
N PHE A 414 -38.58 8.26 -11.11
CA PHE A 414 -38.30 8.14 -9.67
C PHE A 414 -39.16 7.07 -9.05
N ILE A 415 -38.56 6.20 -8.24
CA ILE A 415 -39.17 5.03 -7.61
C ILE A 415 -39.22 5.25 -6.09
N SER A 416 -40.35 4.98 -5.46
CA SER A 416 -40.49 5.00 -4.01
C SER A 416 -40.04 3.69 -3.36
N GLN A 417 -39.73 3.72 -2.07
CA GLN A 417 -39.37 2.52 -1.30
C GLN A 417 -40.45 1.44 -1.38
N LYS A 418 -41.73 1.84 -1.44
CA LYS A 418 -42.87 0.91 -1.55
C LYS A 418 -42.89 0.16 -2.88
N GLU A 419 -42.52 0.84 -3.97
CA GLU A 419 -42.47 0.25 -5.31
C GLU A 419 -41.28 -0.71 -5.49
N LEU A 420 -40.22 -0.57 -4.69
CA LEU A 420 -39.07 -1.48 -4.67
C LEU A 420 -39.37 -2.81 -3.95
N GLY A 421 -40.46 -2.85 -3.15
CA GLY A 421 -40.90 -4.06 -2.48
C GLY A 421 -40.31 -4.29 -1.08
N ASN A 422 -40.59 -5.49 -0.52
CA ASN A 422 -40.34 -5.77 0.89
C ASN A 422 -39.10 -6.66 1.17
N HIS A 423 -38.35 -7.03 0.14
CA HIS A 423 -37.18 -7.89 0.32
C HIS A 423 -36.15 -7.25 1.27
N ARG A 424 -35.59 -8.03 2.21
CA ARG A 424 -34.66 -7.53 3.24
C ARG A 424 -33.45 -6.80 2.65
N LEU A 425 -32.77 -7.41 1.66
CA LEU A 425 -31.63 -6.77 1.00
C LEU A 425 -32.02 -5.47 0.30
N ILE A 426 -33.18 -5.41 -0.35
CA ILE A 426 -33.65 -4.18 -1.00
C ILE A 426 -33.93 -3.08 0.02
N LYS A 427 -34.55 -3.42 1.14
CA LYS A 427 -34.79 -2.45 2.23
C LYS A 427 -33.48 -1.90 2.77
N LEU A 428 -32.50 -2.78 2.96
CA LEU A 428 -31.17 -2.39 3.41
C LEU A 428 -30.45 -1.55 2.35
N LEU A 429 -30.41 -1.98 1.11
CA LEU A 429 -29.71 -1.31 0.01
C LEU A 429 -30.19 0.14 -0.22
N PHE A 430 -31.50 0.38 -0.09
CA PHE A 430 -32.13 1.69 -0.30
C PHE A 430 -32.42 2.45 1.01
N LEU A 431 -31.75 2.09 2.10
CA LEU A 431 -31.78 2.85 3.35
C LEU A 431 -30.98 4.15 3.17
N ILE A 432 -31.48 5.25 3.76
CA ILE A 432 -30.83 6.56 3.69
C ILE A 432 -30.33 6.94 5.08
N PRO A 433 -29.02 6.84 5.34
CA PRO A 433 -28.42 7.29 6.58
C PRO A 433 -28.50 8.82 6.70
N ARG A 434 -28.64 9.35 7.91
CA ARG A 434 -28.76 10.79 8.18
C ARG A 434 -27.51 11.34 8.84
N THR A 435 -26.71 10.49 9.46
CA THR A 435 -25.48 10.85 10.15
C THR A 435 -24.32 9.99 9.64
N THR A 436 -23.11 10.39 9.92
CA THR A 436 -21.90 9.63 9.57
C THR A 436 -21.89 8.26 10.24
N ASP A 437 -22.30 8.19 11.52
CA ASP A 437 -22.36 6.93 12.27
C ASP A 437 -23.42 5.97 11.69
N GLU A 438 -24.57 6.51 11.28
CA GLU A 438 -25.60 5.72 10.59
C GLU A 438 -25.11 5.22 9.22
N ALA A 439 -24.30 6.01 8.51
CA ALA A 439 -23.72 5.63 7.23
C ALA A 439 -22.71 4.49 7.40
N ALA A 440 -21.83 4.57 8.40
CA ALA A 440 -20.89 3.50 8.71
C ALA A 440 -21.62 2.21 9.11
N ALA A 441 -22.58 2.30 10.04
CA ALA A 441 -23.40 1.16 10.46
C ALA A 441 -24.15 0.52 9.28
N TYR A 442 -24.71 1.34 8.40
CA TYR A 442 -25.39 0.92 7.18
C TYR A 442 -24.47 0.10 6.25
N LEU A 443 -23.26 0.60 5.97
CA LEU A 443 -22.30 -0.07 5.10
C LEU A 443 -21.81 -1.39 5.71
N ILE A 444 -21.56 -1.40 7.01
CA ILE A 444 -21.17 -2.59 7.77
C ILE A 444 -22.26 -3.66 7.67
N GLU A 445 -23.53 -3.31 7.98
CA GLU A 445 -24.64 -4.25 7.92
C GLU A 445 -24.87 -4.81 6.51
N LEU A 446 -24.71 -3.95 5.47
CA LEU A 446 -24.82 -4.38 4.09
C LEU A 446 -23.74 -5.39 3.69
N LEU A 447 -22.48 -5.11 4.05
CA LEU A 447 -21.36 -6.01 3.76
C LEU A 447 -21.48 -7.33 4.51
N GLU A 448 -21.89 -7.31 5.79
CA GLU A 448 -22.17 -8.52 6.57
C GLU A 448 -23.29 -9.36 5.93
N TYR A 449 -24.36 -8.71 5.51
CA TYR A 449 -25.47 -9.41 4.82
C TYR A 449 -25.00 -10.08 3.54
N LEU A 450 -24.16 -9.40 2.75
CA LEU A 450 -23.61 -9.95 1.51
C LEU A 450 -22.63 -11.10 1.77
N GLN A 451 -21.84 -11.05 2.83
CA GLN A 451 -20.90 -12.13 3.21
C GLN A 451 -21.64 -13.35 3.75
N GLN A 452 -22.63 -13.18 4.64
CA GLN A 452 -23.32 -14.27 5.32
C GLN A 452 -24.31 -15.04 4.43
N GLY A 453 -24.75 -14.46 3.35
CA GLY A 453 -25.78 -15.04 2.47
C GLY A 453 -25.35 -16.30 1.68
N GLY A 454 -24.14 -16.81 1.89
CA GLY A 454 -23.69 -18.10 1.35
C GLY A 454 -24.19 -19.32 2.15
N ASN A 455 -24.67 -19.13 3.41
CA ASN A 455 -24.93 -20.22 4.33
C ASN A 455 -26.36 -20.25 4.96
N ARG A 456 -27.26 -19.38 4.59
CA ARG A 456 -28.65 -19.42 5.12
C ARG A 456 -29.66 -19.24 4.02
N SER A 457 -30.34 -20.35 3.69
CA SER A 457 -31.59 -20.33 2.97
C SER A 457 -32.67 -19.63 3.82
N ASP A 458 -32.99 -18.38 3.50
CA ASP A 458 -34.26 -17.76 3.88
C ASP A 458 -35.41 -18.32 2.96
N SER A 459 -35.29 -19.57 2.55
CA SER A 459 -36.33 -20.29 1.81
C SER A 459 -37.23 -21.07 2.78
N SER A 460 -38.15 -20.36 3.39
CA SER A 460 -39.43 -20.97 3.83
C SER A 460 -40.56 -20.63 2.87
N GLU A 461 -40.31 -20.58 1.56
CA GLU A 461 -41.35 -20.71 0.52
C GLU A 461 -40.73 -21.42 -0.69
N ALA A 462 -41.21 -22.61 -0.86
CA ALA A 462 -41.07 -23.63 -1.87
C ALA A 462 -40.37 -23.32 -3.21
N GLY A 463 -39.41 -24.18 -3.56
CA GLY A 463 -39.29 -24.80 -4.88
C GLY A 463 -38.57 -23.97 -5.93
N ASP A 464 -37.25 -24.07 -5.95
CA ASP A 464 -36.45 -24.45 -7.11
C ASP A 464 -34.97 -24.41 -6.74
N GLU A 465 -34.29 -25.53 -6.93
CA GLU A 465 -32.86 -25.71 -6.69
C GLU A 465 -32.05 -25.00 -7.79
N GLU A 466 -31.82 -23.69 -7.66
CA GLU A 466 -30.69 -23.03 -8.28
C GLU A 466 -29.72 -22.58 -7.17
N THR A 467 -28.58 -23.27 -7.06
CA THR A 467 -27.49 -22.88 -6.21
C THR A 467 -27.09 -21.43 -6.53
N PRO A 468 -27.16 -20.51 -5.55
CA PRO A 468 -26.70 -19.15 -5.77
C PRO A 468 -25.22 -19.21 -6.20
N MET A 469 -24.87 -18.59 -7.31
CA MET A 469 -23.44 -18.45 -7.71
C MET A 469 -22.69 -17.82 -6.55
N GLY A 470 -21.90 -18.63 -5.84
CA GLY A 470 -21.09 -18.18 -4.72
C GLY A 470 -20.08 -17.12 -5.18
N PHE A 471 -19.72 -16.21 -4.29
CA PHE A 471 -18.64 -15.28 -4.54
C PHE A 471 -17.31 -16.05 -4.57
N SER A 472 -16.38 -15.60 -5.42
CA SER A 472 -15.03 -16.14 -5.43
C SER A 472 -14.31 -15.79 -4.11
N ALA A 473 -13.29 -16.57 -3.74
CA ALA A 473 -12.47 -16.31 -2.55
C ALA A 473 -11.87 -14.90 -2.57
N ILE A 474 -11.46 -14.42 -3.73
CA ILE A 474 -10.93 -13.07 -3.93
C ILE A 474 -11.99 -11.99 -3.68
N GLU A 475 -13.21 -12.18 -4.14
CA GLU A 475 -14.31 -11.24 -3.91
C GLU A 475 -14.69 -11.14 -2.43
N LEU A 476 -14.68 -12.28 -1.71
CA LEU A 476 -14.90 -12.31 -0.26
C LEU A 476 -13.80 -11.61 0.50
N GLU A 477 -12.56 -11.77 0.06
CA GLU A 477 -11.41 -11.07 0.64
C GLU A 477 -11.52 -9.55 0.44
N PHE A 478 -11.89 -9.08 -0.74
CA PHE A 478 -12.13 -7.66 -0.99
C PHE A 478 -13.27 -7.10 -0.14
N MET A 479 -14.36 -7.84 0.05
CA MET A 479 -15.44 -7.44 0.94
C MET A 479 -14.96 -7.32 2.39
N TYR A 480 -14.14 -8.28 2.85
CA TYR A 480 -13.58 -8.27 4.19
C TYR A 480 -12.69 -7.06 4.40
N HIS A 481 -11.79 -6.75 3.47
CA HIS A 481 -10.93 -5.57 3.57
C HIS A 481 -11.73 -4.27 3.58
N TYR A 482 -12.78 -4.16 2.75
CA TYR A 482 -13.64 -2.99 2.77
C TYR A 482 -14.42 -2.87 4.09
N TYR A 483 -14.91 -3.99 4.61
CA TYR A 483 -15.57 -4.06 5.91
C TYR A 483 -14.66 -3.56 7.06
N ILE A 484 -13.43 -4.04 7.12
CA ILE A 484 -12.44 -3.58 8.12
C ILE A 484 -12.15 -2.07 7.98
N THR A 485 -12.18 -1.53 6.76
CA THR A 485 -11.97 -0.08 6.55
C THR A 485 -13.17 0.75 7.05
N CYS A 486 -14.37 0.17 7.07
CA CYS A 486 -15.58 0.84 7.60
C CYS A 486 -15.69 0.79 9.14
N LEU A 487 -15.03 -0.18 9.81
CA LEU A 487 -14.94 -0.31 11.26
C LEU A 487 -14.00 0.74 11.87
#